data_51377a77bba706c30d0d371afbc6fc9b
#
_entry.id   51377a77bba706c30d0d371afbc6fc9b
#
_cell.length_a   1.000
_cell.length_b   1.000
_cell.length_c   1.000
_cell.angle_alpha   90.00
_cell.angle_beta   90.00
_cell.angle_gamma   90.00
#
_symmetry.space_group_name_H-M   'P 1'
#
loop_
_entity.id
_entity.type
_entity.pdbx_description
1 polymer ?
#
loop_
_entity_poly.entity_id
_entity_poly.type
_entity_poly.pdbx_seq_one_letter_code
_entity_poly.pdbx_strand_id
1 'polypeptide(L)'
;MNYYVFLNKNDQETLQVAWRLTTSTSNELYINEIVGWLKLSHYKLNRLISDLQSGLAQITHDPKAVQVSNGKLMGRNLNCEYFRQFQLMLLHQSLPFQIFEFDYVNRQRQSRQTFLEQHFISKSTYYKIRAQIEEHLTAASGYKNSIKLNLHREFMTRSQITKVYYYYCMGLEDPFPEQNELVAKLVNVVIMTYRLMLSPGEKAQLRLFLHVQLMRIKNQHFVNLRDVLQLPQDHQTETVKTFFKNHLGYLQGIDCDSEVAYLLAYLSSQCYTNTMAIKFVNAIDGCFSEARRKFLVDLRQAQILNQPQVSDHQMKEMVERLIRLSSKLLIFDFQYDSMEWQDSKQKIK
;
A
#
# COMPACT_ATOMS: atom_id res chain seq x y z
N MET A 1 -3.09 5.62 -5.73
CA MET A 1 -2.50 4.42 -6.41
C MET A 1 -3.62 3.64 -7.08
N ASN A 2 -3.50 3.19 -8.32
CA ASN A 2 -4.52 2.33 -8.93
C ASN A 2 -4.22 0.86 -8.60
N TYR A 3 -4.83 0.30 -7.58
CA TYR A 3 -4.58 -1.07 -7.14
C TYR A 3 -5.10 -2.15 -8.11
N TYR A 4 -5.97 -1.78 -9.05
CA TYR A 4 -6.54 -2.74 -10.02
C TYR A 4 -5.54 -3.35 -10.99
N VAL A 5 -4.31 -2.81 -11.09
CA VAL A 5 -3.24 -3.43 -11.89
C VAL A 5 -2.92 -4.87 -11.46
N PHE A 6 -3.21 -5.20 -10.20
CA PHE A 6 -3.02 -6.54 -9.64
C PHE A 6 -4.16 -7.52 -9.95
N LEU A 7 -5.21 -7.06 -10.64
CA LEU A 7 -6.37 -7.87 -11.01
C LEU A 7 -6.44 -8.07 -12.53
N ASN A 8 -6.99 -9.21 -12.94
CA ASN A 8 -7.31 -9.41 -14.34
C ASN A 8 -8.40 -8.43 -14.79
N LYS A 9 -8.46 -8.11 -16.07
CA LYS A 9 -9.45 -7.14 -16.58
C LYS A 9 -10.89 -7.52 -16.30
N ASN A 10 -11.23 -8.81 -16.44
CA ASN A 10 -12.58 -9.29 -16.14
C ASN A 10 -12.92 -9.13 -14.65
N ASP A 11 -11.95 -9.41 -13.75
CA ASP A 11 -12.13 -9.26 -12.32
C ASP A 11 -12.34 -7.79 -11.93
N GLN A 12 -11.64 -6.87 -12.61
CA GLN A 12 -11.86 -5.43 -12.43
C GLN A 12 -13.29 -5.02 -12.80
N GLU A 13 -13.82 -5.51 -13.93
CA GLU A 13 -15.20 -5.24 -14.36
C GLU A 13 -16.21 -5.86 -13.38
N THR A 14 -15.96 -7.07 -12.90
CA THR A 14 -16.81 -7.77 -11.91
C THR A 14 -16.84 -7.03 -10.57
N LEU A 15 -15.68 -6.55 -10.10
CA LEU A 15 -15.60 -5.73 -8.89
C LEU A 15 -16.32 -4.40 -9.01
N GLN A 16 -16.33 -3.78 -10.20
CA GLN A 16 -17.09 -2.56 -10.42
C GLN A 16 -18.58 -2.78 -10.20
N VAL A 17 -19.11 -3.88 -10.70
CA VAL A 17 -20.52 -4.24 -10.50
C VAL A 17 -20.78 -4.59 -9.03
N ALA A 18 -19.90 -5.40 -8.41
CA ALA A 18 -19.99 -5.74 -6.99
C ALA A 18 -20.04 -4.51 -6.10
N TRP A 19 -19.13 -3.55 -6.32
CA TRP A 19 -19.09 -2.30 -5.57
C TRP A 19 -20.39 -1.51 -5.67
N ARG A 20 -20.87 -1.27 -6.91
CA ARG A 20 -22.13 -0.54 -7.08
C ARG A 20 -23.31 -1.28 -6.48
N LEU A 21 -23.34 -2.60 -6.59
CA LEU A 21 -24.40 -3.40 -5.99
C LEU A 21 -24.41 -3.30 -4.46
N THR A 22 -23.23 -3.35 -3.83
CA THR A 22 -23.11 -3.27 -2.36
C THR A 22 -23.31 -1.85 -1.82
N THR A 23 -23.04 -0.82 -2.62
CA THR A 23 -23.18 0.59 -2.19
C THR A 23 -24.53 1.20 -2.59
N SER A 24 -25.30 0.54 -3.44
CA SER A 24 -26.66 1.00 -3.75
C SER A 24 -27.56 0.83 -2.53
N THR A 25 -28.44 1.79 -2.28
CA THR A 25 -29.36 1.77 -1.12
C THR A 25 -30.31 0.59 -1.09
N SER A 26 -30.67 0.05 -2.27
CA SER A 26 -31.57 -1.11 -2.42
C SER A 26 -30.83 -2.42 -2.70
N ASN A 27 -29.50 -2.40 -2.83
CA ASN A 27 -28.71 -3.51 -3.37
C ASN A 27 -29.24 -4.01 -4.73
N GLU A 28 -29.72 -3.12 -5.59
CA GLU A 28 -30.25 -3.41 -6.92
C GLU A 28 -29.57 -2.59 -7.99
N LEU A 29 -29.36 -3.18 -9.19
CA LEU A 29 -28.83 -2.53 -10.38
C LEU A 29 -29.63 -2.98 -11.60
N TYR A 30 -29.99 -2.07 -12.51
CA TYR A 30 -30.59 -2.46 -13.78
C TYR A 30 -29.54 -3.04 -14.74
N ILE A 31 -29.86 -4.18 -15.35
CA ILE A 31 -28.95 -4.86 -16.28
C ILE A 31 -28.57 -3.97 -17.47
N ASN A 32 -29.53 -3.22 -18.00
CA ASN A 32 -29.28 -2.28 -19.11
C ASN A 32 -28.32 -1.15 -18.73
N GLU A 33 -28.34 -0.70 -17.48
CA GLU A 33 -27.39 0.30 -16.97
C GLU A 33 -25.97 -0.28 -16.91
N ILE A 34 -25.82 -1.53 -16.43
CA ILE A 34 -24.53 -2.22 -16.40
C ILE A 34 -23.95 -2.37 -17.80
N VAL A 35 -24.78 -2.76 -18.78
CA VAL A 35 -24.39 -2.85 -20.21
C VAL A 35 -23.91 -1.50 -20.75
N GLY A 36 -24.71 -0.46 -20.54
CA GLY A 36 -24.39 0.89 -21.03
C GLY A 36 -23.10 1.45 -20.43
N TRP A 37 -22.92 1.27 -19.14
CA TRP A 37 -21.80 1.79 -18.39
C TRP A 37 -20.48 1.03 -18.68
N LEU A 38 -20.48 -0.31 -18.67
CA LEU A 38 -19.29 -1.13 -18.96
C LEU A 38 -19.05 -1.34 -20.47
N LYS A 39 -20.01 -0.98 -21.30
CA LYS A 39 -19.99 -1.24 -22.76
C LYS A 39 -19.73 -2.71 -23.08
N LEU A 40 -20.36 -3.61 -22.35
CA LEU A 40 -20.20 -5.05 -22.50
C LEU A 40 -21.19 -5.62 -23.51
N SER A 41 -20.80 -6.72 -24.19
CA SER A 41 -21.73 -7.57 -24.88
C SER A 41 -22.56 -8.40 -23.88
N HIS A 42 -23.77 -8.82 -24.29
CA HIS A 42 -24.61 -9.67 -23.45
C HIS A 42 -23.91 -10.95 -22.99
N TYR A 43 -23.08 -11.57 -23.83
CA TYR A 43 -22.28 -12.73 -23.46
C TYR A 43 -21.30 -12.44 -22.31
N LYS A 44 -20.55 -11.34 -22.41
CA LYS A 44 -19.63 -10.94 -21.35
C LYS A 44 -20.34 -10.58 -20.05
N LEU A 45 -21.48 -9.92 -20.16
CA LEU A 45 -22.30 -9.58 -18.99
C LEU A 45 -22.79 -10.84 -18.26
N ASN A 46 -23.31 -11.82 -19.00
CA ASN A 46 -23.78 -13.07 -18.39
C ASN A 46 -22.66 -13.82 -17.67
N ARG A 47 -21.46 -13.85 -18.26
CA ARG A 47 -20.26 -14.40 -17.62
C ARG A 47 -19.90 -13.63 -16.34
N LEU A 48 -19.85 -12.31 -16.41
CA LEU A 48 -19.57 -11.46 -15.25
C LEU A 48 -20.59 -11.69 -14.12
N ILE A 49 -21.88 -11.78 -14.44
CA ILE A 49 -22.93 -12.07 -13.46
C ILE A 49 -22.72 -13.46 -12.85
N SER A 50 -22.39 -14.46 -13.66
CA SER A 50 -22.11 -15.81 -13.17
C SER A 50 -20.89 -15.83 -12.22
N ASP A 51 -19.81 -15.14 -12.57
CA ASP A 51 -18.60 -15.02 -11.73
C ASP A 51 -18.93 -14.31 -10.40
N LEU A 52 -19.74 -13.24 -10.46
CA LEU A 52 -20.19 -12.50 -9.28
C LEU A 52 -21.09 -13.36 -8.37
N GLN A 53 -22.06 -14.10 -8.96
CA GLN A 53 -22.96 -14.98 -8.23
C GLN A 53 -22.18 -16.08 -7.51
N SER A 54 -21.29 -16.78 -8.22
CA SER A 54 -20.52 -17.88 -7.64
C SER A 54 -19.57 -17.41 -6.54
N GLY A 55 -18.87 -16.28 -6.75
CA GLY A 55 -17.92 -15.75 -5.77
C GLY A 55 -18.61 -15.21 -4.52
N LEU A 56 -19.69 -14.45 -4.66
CA LEU A 56 -20.45 -13.97 -3.49
C LEU A 56 -21.20 -15.08 -2.76
N ALA A 57 -21.70 -16.10 -3.48
CA ALA A 57 -22.30 -17.27 -2.83
C ALA A 57 -21.28 -18.04 -1.96
N GLN A 58 -20.04 -18.15 -2.42
CA GLN A 58 -18.96 -18.77 -1.64
C GLN A 58 -18.66 -17.99 -0.36
N ILE A 59 -18.61 -16.66 -0.44
CA ILE A 59 -18.23 -15.80 0.67
C ILE A 59 -19.36 -15.67 1.70
N THR A 60 -20.60 -15.51 1.22
CA THR A 60 -21.76 -15.32 2.09
C THR A 60 -22.36 -16.62 2.59
N HIS A 61 -21.93 -17.77 2.04
CA HIS A 61 -22.54 -19.08 2.24
C HIS A 61 -24.04 -19.10 1.85
N ASP A 62 -24.48 -18.18 0.99
CA ASP A 62 -25.84 -18.09 0.48
C ASP A 62 -25.84 -18.20 -1.06
N PRO A 63 -26.34 -19.31 -1.65
CA PRO A 63 -26.42 -19.46 -3.11
C PRO A 63 -27.34 -18.41 -3.78
N LYS A 64 -28.13 -17.70 -2.99
CA LYS A 64 -29.04 -16.65 -3.44
C LYS A 64 -28.55 -15.23 -3.09
N ALA A 65 -27.28 -15.10 -2.69
CA ALA A 65 -26.70 -13.79 -2.36
C ALA A 65 -26.81 -12.77 -3.50
N VAL A 66 -26.76 -13.25 -4.74
CA VAL A 66 -26.98 -12.42 -5.93
C VAL A 66 -27.91 -13.14 -6.90
N GLN A 67 -28.97 -12.47 -7.33
CA GLN A 67 -29.96 -13.01 -8.25
C GLN A 67 -30.28 -12.04 -9.38
N VAL A 68 -30.70 -12.58 -10.52
CA VAL A 68 -31.25 -11.79 -11.61
C VAL A 68 -32.75 -12.01 -11.68
N SER A 69 -33.54 -10.94 -11.57
CA SER A 69 -34.99 -10.98 -11.69
C SER A 69 -35.52 -9.70 -12.31
N ASN A 70 -36.47 -9.82 -13.23
CA ASN A 70 -37.17 -8.71 -13.87
C ASN A 70 -36.19 -7.63 -14.47
N GLY A 71 -35.10 -8.08 -15.11
CA GLY A 71 -34.11 -7.17 -15.70
C GLY A 71 -33.23 -6.42 -14.70
N LYS A 72 -33.24 -6.84 -13.44
CA LYS A 72 -32.40 -6.31 -12.35
C LYS A 72 -31.46 -7.38 -11.82
N LEU A 73 -30.27 -6.95 -11.46
CA LEU A 73 -29.31 -7.67 -10.60
C LEU A 73 -29.61 -7.26 -9.16
N MET A 74 -29.90 -8.21 -8.31
CA MET A 74 -30.32 -7.98 -6.92
C MET A 74 -29.34 -8.67 -5.98
N GLY A 75 -28.83 -7.93 -5.01
CA GLY A 75 -28.01 -8.44 -3.92
C GLY A 75 -28.85 -8.65 -2.66
N ARG A 76 -28.56 -9.72 -1.91
CA ARG A 76 -29.23 -9.99 -0.65
C ARG A 76 -28.28 -9.76 0.51
N ASN A 77 -28.58 -8.76 1.37
CA ASN A 77 -27.78 -8.45 2.56
C ASN A 77 -26.28 -8.21 2.29
N LEU A 78 -25.95 -7.72 1.09
CA LEU A 78 -24.57 -7.41 0.74
C LEU A 78 -24.12 -6.14 1.46
N ASN A 79 -22.86 -6.15 1.92
CA ASN A 79 -22.23 -5.04 2.61
C ASN A 79 -20.77 -4.86 2.18
N CYS A 80 -20.10 -3.81 2.67
CA CYS A 80 -18.72 -3.52 2.33
C CYS A 80 -17.74 -4.63 2.77
N GLU A 81 -18.05 -5.40 3.81
CA GLU A 81 -17.19 -6.48 4.26
C GLU A 81 -17.19 -7.64 3.26
N TYR A 82 -18.36 -8.08 2.80
CA TYR A 82 -18.47 -9.10 1.75
C TYR A 82 -17.82 -8.64 0.44
N PHE A 83 -17.96 -7.37 0.10
CA PHE A 83 -17.27 -6.81 -1.05
C PHE A 83 -15.73 -6.92 -0.91
N ARG A 84 -15.18 -6.58 0.24
CA ARG A 84 -13.74 -6.67 0.49
C ARG A 84 -13.23 -8.10 0.49
N GLN A 85 -13.98 -9.04 1.06
CA GLN A 85 -13.66 -10.47 0.99
C GLN A 85 -13.69 -10.98 -0.46
N PHE A 86 -14.65 -10.54 -1.26
CA PHE A 86 -14.74 -10.86 -2.68
C PHE A 86 -13.55 -10.28 -3.48
N GLN A 87 -13.20 -9.05 -3.20
CA GLN A 87 -12.02 -8.41 -3.80
C GLN A 87 -10.73 -9.19 -3.48
N LEU A 88 -10.56 -9.62 -2.24
CA LEU A 88 -9.40 -10.40 -1.80
C LEU A 88 -9.37 -11.79 -2.45
N MET A 89 -10.50 -12.45 -2.56
CA MET A 89 -10.63 -13.73 -3.26
C MET A 89 -10.19 -13.62 -4.73
N LEU A 90 -10.69 -12.60 -5.45
CA LEU A 90 -10.29 -12.36 -6.84
C LEU A 90 -8.81 -11.99 -6.97
N LEU A 91 -8.25 -11.27 -5.99
CA LEU A 91 -6.83 -10.95 -5.96
C LEU A 91 -5.97 -12.23 -5.92
N HIS A 92 -6.25 -13.15 -5.00
CA HIS A 92 -5.49 -14.40 -4.87
C HIS A 92 -5.56 -15.28 -6.12
N GLN A 93 -6.67 -15.22 -6.85
CA GLN A 93 -6.85 -15.94 -8.12
C GLN A 93 -6.19 -15.23 -9.31
N SER A 94 -5.80 -13.96 -9.14
CA SER A 94 -5.32 -13.13 -10.23
C SER A 94 -3.86 -13.40 -10.57
N LEU A 95 -3.58 -13.72 -11.83
CA LEU A 95 -2.22 -13.92 -12.33
C LEU A 95 -1.29 -12.71 -12.13
N PRO A 96 -1.71 -11.44 -12.34
CA PRO A 96 -0.89 -10.29 -12.00
C PRO A 96 -0.43 -10.25 -10.54
N PHE A 97 -1.32 -10.57 -9.59
CA PHE A 97 -0.94 -10.61 -8.19
C PHE A 97 0.01 -11.77 -7.87
N GLN A 98 -0.23 -12.94 -8.42
CA GLN A 98 0.66 -14.10 -8.26
C GLN A 98 2.07 -13.82 -8.82
N ILE A 99 2.18 -13.11 -9.95
CA ILE A 99 3.47 -12.64 -10.48
C ILE A 99 4.12 -11.61 -9.54
N PHE A 100 3.33 -10.69 -8.98
CA PHE A 100 3.82 -9.74 -7.98
C PHE A 100 4.36 -10.47 -6.73
N GLU A 101 3.61 -11.40 -6.18
CA GLU A 101 4.08 -12.19 -5.03
C GLU A 101 5.34 -12.99 -5.36
N PHE A 102 5.39 -13.62 -6.53
CA PHE A 102 6.56 -14.36 -6.97
C PHE A 102 7.80 -13.46 -7.07
N ASP A 103 7.71 -12.29 -7.70
CA ASP A 103 8.86 -11.42 -7.94
C ASP A 103 9.32 -10.63 -6.71
N TYR A 104 8.39 -10.22 -5.84
CA TYR A 104 8.68 -9.29 -4.76
C TYR A 104 8.67 -9.93 -3.38
N VAL A 105 7.94 -11.03 -3.20
CA VAL A 105 7.74 -11.70 -1.90
C VAL A 105 8.42 -13.08 -1.86
N ASN A 106 8.13 -13.93 -2.82
CA ASN A 106 8.47 -15.37 -2.77
C ASN A 106 9.61 -15.80 -3.71
N ARG A 107 10.36 -14.86 -4.30
CA ARG A 107 11.34 -15.14 -5.35
C ARG A 107 12.37 -16.23 -5.02
N GLN A 108 12.70 -16.43 -3.76
CA GLN A 108 13.68 -17.44 -3.33
C GLN A 108 13.10 -18.85 -3.20
N ARG A 109 11.76 -19.00 -3.22
CA ARG A 109 11.10 -20.30 -2.97
C ARG A 109 11.07 -21.22 -4.19
N GLN A 110 11.12 -20.65 -5.40
CA GLN A 110 11.10 -21.44 -6.64
C GLN A 110 11.76 -20.71 -7.81
N SER A 111 12.16 -21.50 -8.85
CA SER A 111 12.69 -20.92 -10.07
C SER A 111 11.60 -20.28 -10.93
N ARG A 112 11.98 -19.28 -11.76
CA ARG A 112 11.02 -18.70 -12.71
C ARG A 112 10.45 -19.75 -13.67
N GLN A 113 11.27 -20.70 -14.12
CA GLN A 113 10.83 -21.75 -15.03
C GLN A 113 9.71 -22.58 -14.39
N THR A 114 9.89 -23.00 -13.14
CA THR A 114 8.88 -23.72 -12.37
C THR A 114 7.59 -22.91 -12.22
N PHE A 115 7.69 -21.61 -11.92
CA PHE A 115 6.53 -20.71 -11.83
C PHE A 115 5.75 -20.66 -13.17
N LEU A 116 6.45 -20.48 -14.30
CA LEU A 116 5.82 -20.43 -15.62
C LEU A 116 5.06 -21.72 -15.96
N GLU A 117 5.69 -22.86 -15.64
CA GLU A 117 5.07 -24.18 -15.86
C GLU A 117 3.86 -24.42 -15.00
N GLN A 118 3.92 -24.07 -13.70
CA GLN A 118 2.80 -24.22 -12.77
C GLN A 118 1.57 -23.36 -13.15
N HIS A 119 1.82 -22.16 -13.68
CA HIS A 119 0.75 -21.24 -14.08
C HIS A 119 0.38 -21.33 -15.57
N PHE A 120 0.99 -22.26 -16.32
CA PHE A 120 0.75 -22.46 -17.76
C PHE A 120 0.86 -21.17 -18.59
N ILE A 121 1.85 -20.33 -18.28
CA ILE A 121 2.05 -19.06 -18.97
C ILE A 121 3.37 -19.00 -19.76
N SER A 122 3.33 -18.26 -20.86
CA SER A 122 4.54 -18.01 -21.67
C SER A 122 5.47 -16.98 -20.99
N LYS A 123 6.75 -17.03 -21.31
CA LYS A 123 7.72 -16.00 -20.90
C LYS A 123 7.27 -14.59 -21.32
N SER A 124 6.73 -14.44 -22.53
CA SER A 124 6.28 -13.14 -23.04
C SER A 124 5.13 -12.58 -22.21
N THR A 125 4.13 -13.42 -21.86
CA THR A 125 3.01 -13.02 -20.97
C THR A 125 3.50 -12.59 -19.60
N TYR A 126 4.39 -13.36 -18.99
CA TYR A 126 4.99 -13.02 -17.70
C TYR A 126 5.70 -11.66 -17.74
N TYR A 127 6.60 -11.43 -18.70
CA TYR A 127 7.33 -10.17 -18.78
C TYR A 127 6.44 -8.97 -19.10
N LYS A 128 5.37 -9.15 -19.88
CA LYS A 128 4.37 -8.10 -20.15
C LYS A 128 3.68 -7.67 -18.87
N ILE A 129 3.16 -8.64 -18.09
CA ILE A 129 2.46 -8.35 -16.84
C ILE A 129 3.43 -7.75 -15.81
N ARG A 130 4.63 -8.32 -15.67
CA ARG A 130 5.66 -7.79 -14.80
C ARG A 130 6.02 -6.34 -15.10
N ALA A 131 6.17 -5.99 -16.39
CA ALA A 131 6.48 -4.61 -16.79
C ALA A 131 5.33 -3.64 -16.39
N GLN A 132 4.07 -4.07 -16.53
CA GLN A 132 2.92 -3.28 -16.09
C GLN A 132 2.92 -3.06 -14.57
N ILE A 133 3.23 -4.10 -13.79
CA ILE A 133 3.35 -4.00 -12.33
C ILE A 133 4.51 -3.07 -11.97
N GLU A 134 5.69 -3.24 -12.57
CA GLU A 134 6.86 -2.40 -12.31
C GLU A 134 6.61 -0.93 -12.67
N GLU A 135 6.00 -0.68 -13.81
CA GLU A 135 5.59 0.67 -14.20
C GLU A 135 4.63 1.28 -13.17
N HIS A 136 3.66 0.49 -12.70
CA HIS A 136 2.70 0.95 -11.71
C HIS A 136 3.36 1.25 -10.37
N LEU A 137 4.21 0.37 -9.85
CA LEU A 137 4.94 0.57 -8.60
C LEU A 137 5.88 1.78 -8.66
N THR A 138 6.47 2.06 -9.84
CA THR A 138 7.34 3.23 -10.04
C THR A 138 6.56 4.51 -10.32
N ALA A 139 5.44 4.46 -11.06
CA ALA A 139 4.60 5.61 -11.36
C ALA A 139 3.84 6.11 -10.13
N ALA A 140 3.42 5.20 -9.24
CA ALA A 140 2.75 5.55 -7.99
C ALA A 140 3.63 6.39 -7.05
N SER A 141 4.96 6.40 -7.27
CA SER A 141 5.86 7.35 -6.60
C SER A 141 5.70 8.79 -7.07
N GLY A 142 4.84 9.08 -8.07
CA GLY A 142 4.50 10.44 -8.54
C GLY A 142 5.65 11.25 -9.17
N TYR A 143 6.85 10.66 -9.32
CA TYR A 143 8.09 11.43 -9.44
C TYR A 143 8.99 10.99 -10.59
N LYS A 144 8.41 10.65 -11.73
CA LYS A 144 9.22 10.30 -12.92
C LYS A 144 10.23 11.40 -13.31
N ASN A 145 10.04 12.66 -12.89
CA ASN A 145 10.86 13.78 -13.37
C ASN A 145 11.43 14.73 -12.30
N SER A 146 11.11 14.60 -11.02
CA SER A 146 11.51 15.62 -10.04
C SER A 146 12.35 15.13 -8.88
N ILE A 147 12.45 13.84 -8.65
CA ILE A 147 13.22 13.33 -7.53
C ILE A 147 14.39 12.49 -8.04
N LYS A 148 15.52 13.12 -8.26
CA LYS A 148 16.84 12.52 -8.06
C LYS A 148 17.03 12.28 -6.55
N LEU A 149 16.03 11.64 -5.91
CA LEU A 149 16.24 11.07 -4.59
C LEU A 149 17.18 9.91 -4.80
N ASN A 150 18.37 10.02 -4.25
CA ASN A 150 19.25 8.88 -4.01
C ASN A 150 18.66 7.94 -2.92
N LEU A 151 17.34 7.99 -2.72
CA LEU A 151 16.66 6.98 -1.92
C LEU A 151 16.76 5.67 -2.69
N HIS A 152 17.40 4.72 -2.06
CA HIS A 152 17.62 3.41 -2.61
C HIS A 152 16.31 2.82 -3.16
N ARG A 153 16.34 2.22 -4.36
CA ARG A 153 15.16 1.62 -5.01
C ARG A 153 14.37 0.72 -4.05
N GLU A 154 15.07 -0.02 -3.19
CA GLU A 154 14.46 -0.92 -2.22
C GLU A 154 13.60 -0.20 -1.17
N PHE A 155 13.99 0.99 -0.74
CA PHE A 155 13.19 1.82 0.17
C PHE A 155 11.77 2.07 -0.38
N MET A 156 11.69 2.49 -1.64
CA MET A 156 10.40 2.74 -2.31
C MET A 156 9.64 1.45 -2.59
N THR A 157 10.34 0.38 -3.01
CA THR A 157 9.73 -0.93 -3.25
C THR A 157 9.01 -1.46 -2.02
N ARG A 158 9.64 -1.42 -0.84
CA ARG A 158 9.02 -1.86 0.42
C ARG A 158 7.77 -1.05 0.77
N SER A 159 7.84 0.27 0.60
CA SER A 159 6.68 1.14 0.83
C SER A 159 5.51 0.75 -0.08
N GLN A 160 5.76 0.49 -1.36
CA GLN A 160 4.72 0.09 -2.30
C GLN A 160 4.15 -1.30 -1.98
N ILE A 161 5.00 -2.28 -1.64
CA ILE A 161 4.55 -3.60 -1.20
C ILE A 161 3.63 -3.47 0.02
N THR A 162 4.03 -2.69 1.02
CA THR A 162 3.22 -2.46 2.22
C THR A 162 1.86 -1.85 1.87
N LYS A 163 1.82 -0.88 0.94
CA LYS A 163 0.55 -0.27 0.47
C LYS A 163 -0.36 -1.28 -0.20
N VAL A 164 0.17 -2.17 -1.04
CA VAL A 164 -0.62 -3.21 -1.71
C VAL A 164 -1.29 -4.14 -0.69
N TYR A 165 -0.52 -4.68 0.24
CA TYR A 165 -1.08 -5.57 1.26
C TYR A 165 -2.00 -4.83 2.24
N TYR A 166 -1.69 -3.59 2.59
CA TYR A 166 -2.58 -2.77 3.42
C TYR A 166 -3.95 -2.58 2.76
N TYR A 167 -3.95 -2.24 1.48
CA TYR A 167 -5.18 -2.01 0.72
C TYR A 167 -6.06 -3.26 0.63
N TYR A 168 -5.46 -4.42 0.33
CA TYR A 168 -6.22 -5.63 0.08
C TYR A 168 -6.51 -6.46 1.34
N CYS A 169 -5.52 -6.64 2.22
CA CYS A 169 -5.57 -7.63 3.30
C CYS A 169 -5.93 -7.05 4.65
N MET A 170 -5.77 -5.72 4.88
CA MET A 170 -5.93 -5.14 6.21
C MET A 170 -7.32 -5.41 6.81
N GLY A 171 -7.32 -6.07 7.95
CA GLY A 171 -8.53 -6.46 8.69
C GLY A 171 -9.25 -7.70 8.15
N LEU A 172 -8.74 -8.34 7.10
CA LEU A 172 -9.30 -9.58 6.52
C LEU A 172 -8.39 -10.78 6.76
N GLU A 173 -7.10 -10.65 6.48
CA GLU A 173 -6.12 -11.73 6.65
C GLU A 173 -4.74 -11.20 7.02
N ASP A 174 -3.91 -12.10 7.54
CA ASP A 174 -2.47 -11.84 7.72
C ASP A 174 -1.72 -12.38 6.50
N PRO A 175 -1.14 -11.51 5.65
CA PRO A 175 -0.47 -11.96 4.44
C PRO A 175 0.85 -12.72 4.70
N PHE A 176 1.39 -12.69 5.93
CA PHE A 176 2.69 -13.26 6.27
C PHE A 176 2.68 -14.10 7.57
N PRO A 177 1.88 -15.18 7.65
CA PRO A 177 1.72 -15.93 8.90
C PRO A 177 3.02 -16.56 9.41
N GLU A 178 3.93 -16.97 8.51
CA GLU A 178 5.19 -17.65 8.87
C GLU A 178 6.20 -16.78 9.63
N GLN A 179 6.06 -15.45 9.60
CA GLN A 179 6.99 -14.52 10.25
C GLN A 179 6.43 -13.91 11.54
N ASN A 180 5.29 -14.38 11.99
CA ASN A 180 4.53 -13.76 13.07
C ASN A 180 5.30 -13.61 14.38
N GLU A 181 6.10 -14.59 14.77
CA GLU A 181 6.81 -14.56 16.06
C GLU A 181 7.90 -13.48 16.10
N LEU A 182 8.77 -13.42 15.08
CA LEU A 182 9.85 -12.42 15.03
C LEU A 182 9.28 -11.00 14.91
N VAL A 183 8.25 -10.83 14.08
CA VAL A 183 7.57 -9.54 13.93
C VAL A 183 6.91 -9.12 15.23
N ALA A 184 6.21 -10.02 15.92
CA ALA A 184 5.59 -9.72 17.21
C ALA A 184 6.63 -9.27 18.26
N LYS A 185 7.80 -9.92 18.31
CA LYS A 185 8.92 -9.50 19.16
C LYS A 185 9.41 -8.10 18.78
N LEU A 186 9.60 -7.81 17.48
CA LEU A 186 10.07 -6.50 17.03
C LEU A 186 9.02 -5.40 17.28
N VAL A 187 7.74 -5.66 17.03
CA VAL A 187 6.64 -4.74 17.37
C VAL A 187 6.69 -4.37 18.85
N ASN A 188 6.83 -5.35 19.74
CA ASN A 188 6.90 -5.10 21.17
C ASN A 188 8.15 -4.31 21.56
N VAL A 189 9.32 -4.63 21.00
CA VAL A 189 10.56 -3.87 21.22
C VAL A 189 10.36 -2.41 20.80
N VAL A 190 9.81 -2.15 19.62
CA VAL A 190 9.57 -0.80 19.12
C VAL A 190 8.59 -0.04 20.02
N ILE A 191 7.45 -0.64 20.36
CA ILE A 191 6.43 -0.01 21.22
C ILE A 191 7.02 0.34 22.60
N MET A 192 7.73 -0.57 23.22
CA MET A 192 8.31 -0.37 24.55
C MET A 192 9.44 0.67 24.52
N THR A 193 10.34 0.57 23.54
CA THR A 193 11.50 1.47 23.41
C THR A 193 11.09 2.91 23.19
N TYR A 194 10.11 3.15 22.29
CA TYR A 194 9.64 4.49 21.96
C TYR A 194 8.41 4.91 22.75
N ARG A 195 7.91 4.06 23.67
CA ARG A 195 6.71 4.32 24.49
C ARG A 195 5.50 4.71 23.66
N LEU A 196 5.26 3.96 22.58
CA LEU A 196 4.20 4.30 21.63
C LEU A 196 2.83 3.92 22.19
N MET A 197 1.89 4.85 22.07
CA MET A 197 0.46 4.61 22.37
C MET A 197 -0.29 4.46 21.05
N LEU A 198 -0.38 3.23 20.56
CA LEU A 198 -0.98 2.90 19.27
C LEU A 198 -2.39 2.37 19.42
N SER A 199 -3.30 2.87 18.60
CA SER A 199 -4.60 2.24 18.39
C SER A 199 -4.43 0.83 17.77
N PRO A 200 -5.45 -0.04 17.84
CA PRO A 200 -5.39 -1.36 17.18
C PRO A 200 -5.06 -1.28 15.69
N GLY A 201 -5.61 -0.29 14.98
CA GLY A 201 -5.33 -0.06 13.55
C GLY A 201 -3.88 0.35 13.29
N GLU A 202 -3.32 1.28 14.07
CA GLU A 202 -1.92 1.70 13.96
C GLU A 202 -0.96 0.57 14.30
N LYS A 203 -1.28 -0.25 15.31
CA LYS A 203 -0.50 -1.45 15.63
C LYS A 203 -0.51 -2.45 14.49
N ALA A 204 -1.65 -2.65 13.84
CA ALA A 204 -1.76 -3.51 12.66
C ALA A 204 -0.95 -2.96 11.47
N GLN A 205 -0.96 -1.65 11.24
CA GLN A 205 -0.12 -0.99 10.23
C GLN A 205 1.38 -1.18 10.51
N LEU A 206 1.82 -0.93 11.74
CA LEU A 206 3.21 -1.14 12.16
C LEU A 206 3.63 -2.61 11.96
N ARG A 207 2.76 -3.54 12.33
CA ARG A 207 3.00 -4.97 12.15
C ARG A 207 3.18 -5.31 10.67
N LEU A 208 2.30 -4.85 9.80
CA LEU A 208 2.40 -5.07 8.35
C LEU A 208 3.69 -4.46 7.78
N PHE A 209 4.02 -3.23 8.17
CA PHE A 209 5.27 -2.57 7.76
C PHE A 209 6.50 -3.41 8.12
N LEU A 210 6.56 -3.89 9.37
CA LEU A 210 7.67 -4.71 9.85
C LEU A 210 7.71 -6.10 9.21
N HIS A 211 6.55 -6.68 8.88
CA HIS A 211 6.49 -7.92 8.09
C HIS A 211 7.17 -7.74 6.73
N VAL A 212 6.79 -6.70 5.99
CA VAL A 212 7.40 -6.41 4.69
C VAL A 212 8.89 -6.16 4.83
N GLN A 213 9.32 -5.37 5.83
CA GLN A 213 10.73 -5.11 6.07
C GLN A 213 11.50 -6.43 6.31
N LEU A 214 11.06 -7.25 7.26
CA LEU A 214 11.75 -8.50 7.61
C LEU A 214 11.73 -9.52 6.47
N MET A 215 10.63 -9.62 5.74
CA MET A 215 10.52 -10.47 4.56
C MET A 215 11.53 -10.06 3.49
N ARG A 216 11.64 -8.77 3.21
CA ARG A 216 12.59 -8.25 2.20
C ARG A 216 14.04 -8.46 2.64
N ILE A 217 14.35 -8.27 3.92
CA ILE A 217 15.67 -8.57 4.48
C ILE A 217 16.00 -10.06 4.33
N LYS A 218 15.08 -10.97 4.68
CA LYS A 218 15.28 -12.40 4.49
C LYS A 218 15.49 -12.80 3.04
N ASN A 219 14.87 -12.08 2.11
CA ASN A 219 15.06 -12.25 0.66
C ASN A 219 16.32 -11.53 0.14
N GLN A 220 17.22 -11.07 1.03
CA GLN A 220 18.49 -10.40 0.70
C GLN A 220 18.32 -9.10 -0.10
N HIS A 221 17.20 -8.43 0.08
CA HIS A 221 16.94 -7.10 -0.47
C HIS A 221 17.12 -6.06 0.64
N PHE A 222 18.31 -5.48 0.75
CA PHE A 222 18.66 -4.52 1.79
C PHE A 222 18.49 -3.09 1.32
N VAL A 223 18.14 -2.19 2.24
CA VAL A 223 18.24 -0.75 2.01
C VAL A 223 19.66 -0.27 2.27
N ASN A 224 20.10 0.77 1.54
CA ASN A 224 21.33 1.49 1.83
C ASN A 224 20.99 2.97 2.03
N LEU A 225 21.11 3.45 3.25
CA LEU A 225 20.74 4.81 3.67
C LEU A 225 21.88 5.55 4.35
N ARG A 226 23.12 5.02 4.32
CA ARG A 226 24.29 5.62 5.00
C ARG A 226 24.56 7.05 4.59
N ASP A 227 24.43 7.31 3.27
CA ASP A 227 24.71 8.64 2.72
C ASP A 227 23.53 9.61 2.87
N VAL A 228 22.36 9.10 3.24
CA VAL A 228 21.11 9.87 3.28
C VAL A 228 20.68 10.15 4.72
N LEU A 229 20.81 9.17 5.61
CA LEU A 229 20.30 9.24 6.97
C LEU A 229 21.40 8.91 7.99
N GLN A 230 21.53 9.77 8.99
CA GLN A 230 22.34 9.50 10.17
C GLN A 230 21.44 9.05 11.32
N LEU A 231 21.75 7.90 11.91
CA LEU A 231 21.06 7.43 13.10
C LEU A 231 21.32 8.34 14.30
N PRO A 232 20.30 8.59 15.13
CA PRO A 232 20.50 9.18 16.44
C PRO A 232 21.43 8.30 17.30
N GLN A 233 22.30 8.95 18.06
CA GLN A 233 23.19 8.28 19.01
C GLN A 233 22.51 8.25 20.40
N ASP A 234 21.39 7.56 20.49
CA ASP A 234 20.62 7.43 21.73
C ASP A 234 20.36 5.95 22.09
N HIS A 235 20.01 5.74 23.35
CA HIS A 235 19.75 4.40 23.88
C HIS A 235 18.60 3.69 23.16
N GLN A 236 17.60 4.44 22.71
CA GLN A 236 16.42 3.87 22.00
C GLN A 236 16.85 3.29 20.65
N THR A 237 17.61 4.04 19.88
CA THR A 237 18.16 3.60 18.59
C THR A 237 19.07 2.40 18.77
N GLU A 238 19.95 2.39 19.79
CA GLU A 238 20.88 1.27 20.04
C GLU A 238 20.13 -0.01 20.48
N THR A 239 19.03 0.11 21.23
CA THR A 239 18.17 -1.03 21.59
C THR A 239 17.60 -1.70 20.35
N VAL A 240 17.03 -0.93 19.42
CA VAL A 240 16.47 -1.46 18.17
C VAL A 240 17.58 -2.04 17.28
N LYS A 241 18.73 -1.37 17.19
CA LYS A 241 19.89 -1.84 16.44
C LYS A 241 20.41 -3.18 16.96
N THR A 242 20.46 -3.34 18.29
CA THR A 242 20.85 -4.59 18.93
C THR A 242 19.89 -5.72 18.57
N PHE A 243 18.58 -5.43 18.51
CA PHE A 243 17.60 -6.43 18.04
C PHE A 243 17.90 -6.87 16.60
N PHE A 244 18.13 -5.93 15.67
CA PHE A 244 18.46 -6.29 14.29
C PHE A 244 19.76 -7.09 14.19
N LYS A 245 20.82 -6.68 14.90
CA LYS A 245 22.08 -7.41 14.93
C LYS A 245 21.91 -8.86 15.44
N ASN A 246 21.17 -9.05 16.52
CA ASN A 246 21.01 -10.35 17.15
C ASN A 246 20.17 -11.32 16.31
N HIS A 247 19.17 -10.81 15.57
CA HIS A 247 18.23 -11.67 14.85
C HIS A 247 18.50 -11.76 13.35
N LEU A 248 19.25 -10.82 12.77
CA LEU A 248 19.46 -10.71 11.34
C LEU A 248 20.93 -10.52 10.94
N GLY A 249 21.82 -10.23 11.90
CA GLY A 249 23.24 -9.95 11.66
C GLY A 249 24.04 -11.08 11.00
N TYR A 250 23.46 -12.29 10.95
CA TYR A 250 24.06 -13.44 10.24
C TYR A 250 23.93 -13.33 8.70
N LEU A 251 23.08 -12.44 8.20
CA LEU A 251 22.87 -12.29 6.76
C LEU A 251 24.02 -11.49 6.15
N GLN A 252 24.68 -12.07 5.14
CA GLN A 252 25.75 -11.40 4.43
C GLN A 252 25.26 -10.14 3.72
N GLY A 253 25.98 -9.01 3.89
CA GLY A 253 25.67 -7.76 3.21
C GLY A 253 24.60 -6.90 3.90
N ILE A 254 23.98 -7.33 5.00
CA ILE A 254 23.04 -6.50 5.72
C ILE A 254 23.75 -5.30 6.37
N ASP A 255 23.20 -4.12 6.19
CA ASP A 255 23.53 -2.92 6.94
C ASP A 255 22.44 -2.63 7.98
N CYS A 256 22.66 -3.12 9.20
CA CYS A 256 21.71 -2.93 10.29
C CYS A 256 21.39 -1.45 10.56
N ASP A 257 22.34 -0.55 10.35
CA ASP A 257 22.14 0.88 10.57
C ASP A 257 21.14 1.45 9.54
N SER A 258 21.29 1.10 8.26
CA SER A 258 20.32 1.47 7.23
C SER A 258 18.94 0.86 7.46
N GLU A 259 18.86 -0.38 7.95
CA GLU A 259 17.58 -1.03 8.26
C GLU A 259 16.86 -0.37 9.43
N VAL A 260 17.60 0.01 10.49
CA VAL A 260 17.05 0.79 11.60
C VAL A 260 16.66 2.20 11.14
N ALA A 261 17.46 2.84 10.29
CA ALA A 261 17.11 4.15 9.71
C ALA A 261 15.80 4.09 8.90
N TYR A 262 15.57 3.02 8.15
CA TYR A 262 14.33 2.79 7.42
C TYR A 262 13.12 2.70 8.35
N LEU A 263 13.23 1.93 9.44
CA LEU A 263 12.19 1.83 10.47
C LEU A 263 11.93 3.19 11.15
N LEU A 264 12.98 3.91 11.52
CA LEU A 264 12.84 5.22 12.17
C LEU A 264 12.23 6.27 11.24
N ALA A 265 12.52 6.21 9.94
CA ALA A 265 11.89 7.06 8.95
C ALA A 265 10.36 6.81 8.91
N TYR A 266 9.94 5.56 8.94
CA TYR A 266 8.53 5.21 9.05
C TYR A 266 7.89 5.74 10.34
N LEU A 267 8.47 5.44 11.51
CA LEU A 267 7.94 5.89 12.80
C LEU A 267 7.83 7.40 12.88
N SER A 268 8.82 8.12 12.35
CA SER A 268 8.82 9.58 12.28
C SER A 268 7.72 10.11 11.37
N SER A 269 7.51 9.47 10.22
CA SER A 269 6.44 9.87 9.27
C SER A 269 5.05 9.70 9.86
N GLN A 270 4.85 8.69 10.72
CA GLN A 270 3.59 8.47 11.44
C GLN A 270 3.43 9.36 12.68
N CYS A 271 4.37 10.26 12.95
CA CYS A 271 4.42 11.12 14.15
C CYS A 271 4.59 10.35 15.47
N TYR A 272 5.09 9.12 15.41
CA TYR A 272 5.32 8.33 16.62
C TYR A 272 6.62 8.72 17.35
N THR A 273 7.58 9.29 16.65
CA THR A 273 8.86 9.76 17.22
C THR A 273 9.25 11.11 16.63
N ASN A 274 9.93 11.92 17.44
CA ASN A 274 10.37 13.27 16.99
C ASN A 274 11.79 13.29 16.43
N THR A 275 12.61 12.29 16.74
CA THR A 275 14.07 12.36 16.67
C THR A 275 14.65 12.28 15.24
N MET A 276 13.96 11.61 14.30
CA MET A 276 14.46 11.39 12.93
C MET A 276 13.79 12.25 11.86
N ALA A 277 12.63 12.83 12.18
CA ALA A 277 11.82 13.55 11.18
C ALA A 277 12.62 14.66 10.48
N ILE A 278 13.43 15.42 11.23
CA ILE A 278 14.19 16.56 10.71
C ILE A 278 15.30 16.10 9.76
N LYS A 279 16.03 15.02 10.11
CA LYS A 279 17.16 14.54 9.28
C LYS A 279 16.66 13.85 8.00
N PHE A 280 15.62 13.02 8.12
CA PHE A 280 14.97 12.41 6.96
C PHE A 280 14.40 13.44 6.01
N VAL A 281 13.86 14.51 6.57
CA VAL A 281 13.32 15.63 5.82
C VAL A 281 14.42 16.42 5.12
N ASN A 282 15.53 16.71 5.78
CA ASN A 282 16.65 17.41 5.15
C ASN A 282 17.22 16.62 3.97
N ALA A 283 17.23 15.28 4.05
CA ALA A 283 17.61 14.42 2.95
C ALA A 283 16.61 14.45 1.78
N ILE A 284 15.32 14.63 2.08
CA ILE A 284 14.24 14.77 1.10
C ILE A 284 14.07 16.23 0.67
N ASP A 285 14.53 17.19 1.46
CA ASP A 285 14.29 18.64 1.30
C ASP A 285 14.79 19.20 -0.04
N GLY A 286 15.90 18.67 -0.56
CA GLY A 286 16.37 19.03 -1.91
C GLY A 286 15.35 18.74 -3.01
N CYS A 287 14.41 17.83 -2.77
CA CYS A 287 13.37 17.41 -3.72
C CYS A 287 12.06 18.17 -3.54
N PHE A 288 11.80 18.68 -2.34
CA PHE A 288 10.58 19.40 -1.99
C PHE A 288 10.81 20.90 -1.77
N SER A 289 12.04 21.40 -1.90
CA SER A 289 12.39 22.77 -1.63
C SER A 289 11.51 23.78 -2.39
N GLU A 290 11.19 23.50 -3.63
CA GLU A 290 10.35 24.37 -4.46
C GLU A 290 8.86 24.29 -4.08
N ALA A 291 8.34 23.09 -3.88
CA ALA A 291 6.96 22.88 -3.43
C ALA A 291 6.75 23.46 -2.02
N ARG A 292 7.73 23.28 -1.12
CA ARG A 292 7.73 23.88 0.22
C ARG A 292 7.79 25.39 0.17
N ARG A 293 8.67 25.96 -0.66
CA ARG A 293 8.76 27.41 -0.83
C ARG A 293 7.44 27.99 -1.32
N LYS A 294 6.84 27.38 -2.33
CA LYS A 294 5.52 27.78 -2.85
C LYS A 294 4.46 27.70 -1.76
N PHE A 295 4.37 26.57 -1.05
CA PHE A 295 3.42 26.38 0.03
C PHE A 295 3.59 27.42 1.16
N LEU A 296 4.83 27.74 1.57
CA LEU A 296 5.12 28.79 2.57
C LEU A 296 4.74 30.19 2.06
N VAL A 297 4.91 30.45 0.75
CA VAL A 297 4.47 31.70 0.12
C VAL A 297 2.94 31.77 0.14
N ASP A 298 2.25 30.69 -0.25
CA ASP A 298 0.79 30.62 -0.26
C ASP A 298 0.20 30.80 1.15
N LEU A 299 0.82 30.19 2.19
CA LEU A 299 0.44 30.38 3.59
C LEU A 299 0.62 31.82 4.07
N ARG A 300 1.71 32.48 3.66
CA ARG A 300 1.94 33.91 3.98
C ARG A 300 0.92 34.81 3.27
N GLN A 301 0.62 34.51 2.01
CA GLN A 301 -0.40 35.26 1.25
C GLN A 301 -1.80 35.07 1.80
N ALA A 302 -2.12 33.89 2.35
CA ALA A 302 -3.39 33.61 3.01
C ALA A 302 -3.55 34.32 4.38
N GLN A 303 -2.62 35.21 4.77
CA GLN A 303 -2.61 35.95 6.03
C GLN A 303 -2.57 35.09 7.30
N ILE A 304 -2.48 33.78 7.19
CA ILE A 304 -2.43 32.86 8.32
C ILE A 304 -1.15 33.06 9.13
N LEU A 305 -0.05 33.48 8.47
CA LEU A 305 1.26 33.71 9.05
C LEU A 305 1.57 35.19 9.33
N ASN A 306 0.69 36.10 8.94
CA ASN A 306 0.85 37.54 9.18
C ASN A 306 0.34 38.00 10.55
N GLN A 307 -0.08 37.06 11.41
CA GLN A 307 -0.40 37.42 12.79
C GLN A 307 0.89 37.70 13.56
N PRO A 308 1.02 38.91 14.19
CA PRO A 308 2.24 39.31 14.86
C PRO A 308 2.61 38.50 16.12
N GLN A 309 1.93 37.43 16.39
CA GLN A 309 2.05 36.58 17.58
C GLN A 309 2.66 35.20 17.35
N VAL A 310 2.99 34.82 16.10
CA VAL A 310 3.62 33.51 15.85
C VAL A 310 5.11 33.62 16.07
N SER A 311 5.61 33.00 17.14
CA SER A 311 7.05 32.99 17.45
C SER A 311 7.81 32.11 16.43
N ASP A 312 9.12 32.39 16.25
CA ASP A 312 10.02 31.60 15.40
C ASP A 312 9.99 30.11 15.78
N HIS A 313 9.81 29.79 17.05
CA HIS A 313 9.68 28.43 17.55
C HIS A 313 8.39 27.75 17.04
N GLN A 314 7.26 28.44 17.12
CA GLN A 314 5.98 27.92 16.60
C GLN A 314 6.01 27.75 15.07
N MET A 315 6.67 28.66 14.37
CA MET A 315 6.90 28.55 12.93
C MET A 315 7.70 27.30 12.58
N LYS A 316 8.81 27.06 13.30
CA LYS A 316 9.65 25.89 13.12
C LYS A 316 8.87 24.60 13.38
N GLU A 317 8.12 24.53 14.47
CA GLU A 317 7.26 23.37 14.80
C GLU A 317 6.21 23.10 13.72
N MET A 318 5.56 24.15 13.20
CA MET A 318 4.58 24.02 12.13
C MET A 318 5.20 23.51 10.83
N VAL A 319 6.37 24.01 10.46
CA VAL A 319 7.14 23.51 9.31
C VAL A 319 7.52 22.05 9.49
N GLU A 320 8.00 21.64 10.67
CA GLU A 320 8.31 20.25 10.95
C GLU A 320 7.09 19.33 10.84
N ARG A 321 5.93 19.75 11.35
CA ARG A 321 4.67 18.99 11.21
C ARG A 321 4.26 18.84 9.75
N LEU A 322 4.36 19.90 8.96
CA LEU A 322 4.05 19.86 7.53
C LEU A 322 4.95 18.91 6.75
N ILE A 323 6.23 18.89 7.10
CA ILE A 323 7.20 18.01 6.47
C ILE A 323 6.92 16.54 6.81
N ARG A 324 6.59 16.24 8.07
CA ARG A 324 6.16 14.89 8.48
C ARG A 324 4.92 14.45 7.71
N LEU A 325 3.92 15.33 7.64
CA LEU A 325 2.69 15.06 6.90
C LEU A 325 2.98 14.80 5.42
N SER A 326 3.84 15.60 4.80
CA SER A 326 4.25 15.41 3.40
C SER A 326 4.99 14.08 3.21
N SER A 327 5.90 13.72 4.11
CA SER A 327 6.58 12.42 4.07
C SER A 327 5.61 11.26 4.25
N LYS A 328 4.65 11.40 5.16
CA LYS A 328 3.57 10.41 5.33
C LYS A 328 2.78 10.24 4.04
N LEU A 329 2.27 11.33 3.47
CA LEU A 329 1.41 11.28 2.27
C LEU A 329 2.15 10.78 1.04
N LEU A 330 3.43 11.10 0.89
CA LEU A 330 4.17 10.77 -0.33
C LEU A 330 4.81 9.39 -0.31
N ILE A 331 5.29 8.95 0.84
CA ILE A 331 6.10 7.73 0.96
C ILE A 331 5.35 6.64 1.71
N PHE A 332 4.81 6.97 2.89
CA PHE A 332 4.22 6.02 3.83
C PHE A 332 2.70 6.21 3.97
N ASP A 333 2.04 6.70 2.93
CA ASP A 333 0.58 6.81 2.92
C ASP A 333 -0.05 5.43 2.80
N PHE A 334 -0.63 4.97 3.90
CA PHE A 334 -1.44 3.77 4.00
C PHE A 334 -2.91 4.12 4.19
N GLN A 335 -3.34 5.31 3.75
CA GLN A 335 -4.75 5.64 3.79
C GLN A 335 -5.51 4.67 2.90
N TYR A 336 -6.52 4.08 3.46
CA TYR A 336 -7.57 3.41 2.71
C TYR A 336 -8.23 4.52 1.89
N ASP A 337 -7.82 4.66 0.64
CA ASP A 337 -8.59 5.44 -0.30
C ASP A 337 -9.96 4.78 -0.33
N SER A 338 -10.94 5.43 0.33
CA SER A 338 -12.33 5.09 0.09
C SER A 338 -12.45 5.02 -1.41
N MET A 339 -12.92 3.89 -1.94
CA MET A 339 -13.00 3.65 -3.38
C MET A 339 -13.84 4.75 -4.03
N GLU A 340 -13.28 5.91 -4.22
CA GLU A 340 -13.76 6.83 -5.23
C GLU A 340 -13.36 6.21 -6.57
N TRP A 341 -14.25 5.41 -7.09
CA TRP A 341 -14.29 5.13 -8.52
C TRP A 341 -14.37 6.48 -9.19
N GLN A 342 -13.21 7.10 -9.42
CA GLN A 342 -13.15 8.23 -10.29
C GLN A 342 -13.68 7.74 -11.63
N ASP A 343 -14.85 8.22 -11.99
CA ASP A 343 -15.34 8.25 -13.37
C ASP A 343 -14.35 9.08 -14.22
N SER A 344 -13.14 8.53 -14.34
CA SER A 344 -12.00 9.15 -15.05
C SER A 344 -12.23 9.24 -16.56
N LYS A 345 -13.46 8.99 -17.03
CA LYS A 345 -13.84 9.12 -18.44
C LYS A 345 -14.86 10.23 -18.74
N GLN A 346 -15.29 11.04 -17.76
CA GLN A 346 -16.20 12.16 -18.04
C GLN A 346 -15.54 13.54 -18.12
N LYS A 347 -14.20 13.65 -18.06
CA LYS A 347 -13.51 14.93 -18.26
C LYS A 347 -12.58 14.92 -19.48
N ILE A 348 -13.04 14.38 -20.60
CA ILE A 348 -12.49 14.71 -21.92
C ILE A 348 -13.70 15.01 -22.82
N LYS A 349 -14.17 16.23 -22.73
CA LYS A 349 -14.78 16.99 -23.77
C LYS A 349 -14.39 18.44 -23.59
#